data_1e4d96e882811eecf5425e31a2a1eb07
#
_entry.id   1e4d96e882811eecf5425e31a2a1eb07
#
_cell.length_a   1.000
_cell.length_b   1.000
_cell.length_c   1.000
_cell.angle_alpha   90.00
_cell.angle_beta   90.00
_cell.angle_gamma   90.00
#
_symmetry.space_group_name_H-M   'P 1'
#
loop_
_entity.id
_entity.type
_entity.pdbx_description
1 polymer ?
#
loop_
_entity_poly.entity_id
_entity_poly.type
_entity_poly.pdbx_seq_one_letter_code
_entity_poly.pdbx_strand_id
1 'polypeptide(L)'
;GDAIKQLVDGAAYLFSNDYEAGLIEHKTGWSHDEVLDRVGVRVTTLGKDGARIEAKGQAPIEVSCPPEELKADPTGVGDAFRAGFLAGLAWELSLERCAQIGSLLATYVIETVGTQEYDLAQRHFLSRFEATYGAEAEAEVAARIRCPRP
;
A
#
# COMPACT_ATOMS: atom_id res chain seq x y z
N GLY A 1 25.54 4.86 0.83
CA GLY A 1 24.89 5.98 1.52
C GLY A 1 24.37 7.05 0.59
N ASP A 2 25.24 7.73 -0.16
CA ASP A 2 24.86 8.95 -0.90
C ASP A 2 23.84 8.73 -2.01
N ALA A 3 23.94 7.63 -2.76
CA ALA A 3 22.95 7.31 -3.78
C ALA A 3 21.54 7.10 -3.20
N ILE A 4 21.43 6.47 -2.03
CA ILE A 4 20.14 6.27 -1.36
C ILE A 4 19.60 7.62 -0.85
N LYS A 5 20.46 8.47 -0.31
CA LYS A 5 20.08 9.82 0.12
C LYS A 5 19.48 10.62 -1.04
N GLN A 6 20.11 10.59 -2.20
CA GLN A 6 19.63 11.28 -3.40
C GLN A 6 18.28 10.74 -3.90
N LEU A 7 18.03 9.44 -3.75
CA LEU A 7 16.75 8.82 -4.16
C LEU A 7 15.60 9.13 -3.18
N VAL A 8 15.90 9.26 -1.91
CA VAL A 8 14.90 9.50 -0.87
C VAL A 8 14.58 10.98 -0.73
N ASP A 9 15.59 11.85 -0.84
CA ASP A 9 15.43 13.28 -0.62
C ASP A 9 14.53 13.91 -1.68
N GLY A 10 13.43 14.49 -1.23
CA GLY A 10 12.42 15.10 -2.10
C GLY A 10 11.43 14.12 -2.75
N ALA A 11 11.46 12.83 -2.42
CA ALA A 11 10.49 11.87 -2.93
C ALA A 11 9.07 12.22 -2.46
N ALA A 12 8.10 12.26 -3.38
CA ALA A 12 6.70 12.48 -3.03
C ALA A 12 6.13 11.31 -2.21
N TYR A 13 6.50 10.08 -2.57
CA TYR A 13 6.14 8.85 -1.88
C TYR A 13 7.36 7.95 -1.74
N LEU A 14 7.58 7.43 -0.53
CA LEU A 14 8.61 6.43 -0.23
C LEU A 14 7.93 5.14 0.20
N PHE A 15 8.00 4.11 -0.64
CA PHE A 15 7.48 2.78 -0.34
C PHE A 15 8.61 1.87 0.10
N SER A 16 8.39 1.17 1.20
CA SER A 16 9.31 0.13 1.70
C SER A 16 8.54 -0.90 2.52
N ASN A 17 9.10 -2.09 2.67
CA ASN A 17 8.69 -2.96 3.75
C ASN A 17 9.43 -2.57 5.04
N ASP A 18 9.09 -3.21 6.16
CA ASP A 18 9.68 -2.91 7.47
C ASP A 18 11.21 -3.10 7.49
N TYR A 19 11.70 -4.17 6.87
CA TYR A 19 13.15 -4.44 6.76
C TYR A 19 13.85 -3.36 5.92
N GLU A 20 13.30 -3.01 4.77
CA GLU A 20 13.84 -1.97 3.89
C GLU A 20 13.81 -0.59 4.56
N ALA A 21 12.79 -0.31 5.36
CA ALA A 21 12.69 0.91 6.15
C ALA A 21 13.87 1.08 7.09
N GLY A 22 14.19 0.04 7.87
CA GLY A 22 15.37 0.04 8.74
C GLY A 22 16.68 0.12 7.96
N LEU A 23 16.75 -0.52 6.78
CA LEU A 23 17.93 -0.47 5.93
C LEU A 23 18.17 0.94 5.36
N ILE A 24 17.11 1.67 4.99
CA ILE A 24 17.19 3.07 4.56
C ILE A 24 17.78 3.93 5.68
N GLU A 25 17.25 3.84 6.89
CA GLU A 25 17.75 4.58 8.05
C GLU A 25 19.23 4.26 8.33
N HIS A 26 19.57 2.99 8.37
CA HIS A 26 20.95 2.56 8.59
C HIS A 26 21.93 3.07 7.51
N LYS A 27 21.56 2.96 6.24
CA LYS A 27 22.46 3.35 5.12
C LYS A 27 22.55 4.85 4.92
N THR A 28 21.52 5.61 5.27
CA THR A 28 21.53 7.07 5.18
C THR A 28 22.12 7.71 6.42
N GLY A 29 22.05 7.05 7.55
CA GLY A 29 22.36 7.62 8.87
C GLY A 29 21.29 8.59 9.35
N TRP A 30 20.14 8.62 8.71
CA TRP A 30 19.00 9.44 9.12
C TRP A 30 18.12 8.67 10.09
N SER A 31 17.61 9.35 11.10
CA SER A 31 16.55 8.82 11.95
C SER A 31 15.23 8.70 11.19
N HIS A 32 14.26 8.01 11.78
CA HIS A 32 12.90 7.91 11.25
C HIS A 32 12.31 9.30 10.94
N ASP A 33 12.39 10.23 11.88
CA ASP A 33 11.86 11.59 11.72
C ASP A 33 12.60 12.38 10.62
N GLU A 34 13.92 12.19 10.52
CA GLU A 34 14.70 12.82 9.46
C GLU A 34 14.36 12.28 8.07
N VAL A 35 13.94 11.02 7.95
CA VAL A 35 13.40 10.48 6.69
C VAL A 35 12.05 11.11 6.39
N LEU A 36 11.15 11.19 7.38
CA LEU A 36 9.84 11.84 7.23
C LEU A 36 9.95 13.32 6.85
N ASP A 37 10.97 14.01 7.33
CA ASP A 37 11.23 15.40 6.98
C ASP A 37 11.62 15.61 5.51
N ARG A 38 12.08 14.55 4.83
CA ARG A 38 12.61 14.59 3.46
C ARG A 38 11.68 14.05 2.39
N VAL A 39 10.64 13.33 2.80
CA VAL A 39 9.66 12.76 1.87
C VAL A 39 8.27 13.37 2.07
N GLY A 40 7.44 13.33 1.03
CA GLY A 40 6.05 13.79 1.15
C GLY A 40 5.23 12.81 2.00
N VAL A 41 5.27 11.53 1.65
CA VAL A 41 4.56 10.45 2.36
C VAL A 41 5.48 9.22 2.43
N ARG A 42 5.60 8.63 3.63
CA ARG A 42 6.25 7.34 3.84
C ARG A 42 5.18 6.26 3.98
N VAL A 43 5.29 5.21 3.18
CA VAL A 43 4.38 4.06 3.19
C VAL A 43 5.20 2.81 3.50
N THR A 44 4.96 2.23 4.67
CA THR A 44 5.66 1.04 5.14
C THR A 44 4.71 -0.14 5.21
N THR A 45 4.99 -1.20 4.45
CA THR A 45 4.24 -2.45 4.52
C THR A 45 4.79 -3.33 5.64
N LEU A 46 3.91 -3.93 6.43
CA LEU A 46 4.20 -4.69 7.66
C LEU A 46 3.77 -6.17 7.53
N GLY A 47 3.70 -6.68 6.32
CA GLY A 47 3.25 -8.04 6.05
C GLY A 47 1.80 -8.26 6.53
N LYS A 48 1.58 -9.29 7.33
CA LYS A 48 0.25 -9.62 7.89
C LYS A 48 -0.32 -8.52 8.80
N ASP A 49 0.52 -7.63 9.30
CA ASP A 49 0.10 -6.53 10.18
C ASP A 49 -0.37 -5.30 9.37
N GLY A 50 -0.39 -5.41 8.04
CA GLY A 50 -0.95 -4.38 7.16
C GLY A 50 0.06 -3.35 6.69
N ALA A 51 -0.27 -2.08 6.77
CA ALA A 51 0.56 -0.97 6.33
C ALA A 51 0.42 0.25 7.22
N ARG A 52 1.48 1.03 7.31
CA ARG A 52 1.51 2.33 7.98
C ARG A 52 1.83 3.42 6.98
N ILE A 53 1.06 4.49 7.02
CA ILE A 53 1.23 5.68 6.17
C ILE A 53 1.54 6.87 7.08
N GLU A 54 2.64 7.55 6.82
CA GLU A 54 3.14 8.65 7.63
C GLU A 54 3.47 9.85 6.76
N ALA A 55 3.11 11.03 7.23
CA ALA A 55 3.50 12.29 6.65
C ALA A 55 3.85 13.28 7.76
N LYS A 56 4.79 14.19 7.51
CA LYS A 56 5.24 15.16 8.50
C LYS A 56 4.07 15.97 9.05
N GLY A 57 3.99 16.04 10.37
CA GLY A 57 2.97 16.83 11.08
C GLY A 57 1.56 16.24 11.07
N GLN A 58 1.39 15.01 10.59
CA GLN A 58 0.12 14.29 10.60
C GLN A 58 0.20 13.05 11.49
N ALA A 59 -0.94 12.65 12.04
CA ALA A 59 -1.03 11.39 12.76
C ALA A 59 -0.83 10.21 11.79
N PRO A 60 -0.09 9.16 12.17
CA PRO A 60 0.06 7.97 11.35
C PRO A 60 -1.29 7.32 11.06
N ILE A 61 -1.45 6.83 9.83
CA ILE A 61 -2.60 6.02 9.42
C ILE A 61 -2.16 4.56 9.39
N GLU A 62 -2.89 3.70 10.08
CA GLU A 62 -2.66 2.26 10.07
C GLU A 62 -3.81 1.57 9.35
N VAL A 63 -3.46 0.69 8.41
CA VAL A 63 -4.41 -0.08 7.61
C VAL A 63 -4.15 -1.55 7.84
N SER A 64 -5.19 -2.29 8.24
CA SER A 64 -5.11 -3.73 8.44
C SER A 64 -4.99 -4.49 7.11
N CYS A 65 -4.31 -5.64 7.16
CA CYS A 65 -4.29 -6.58 6.04
C CYS A 65 -5.60 -7.38 6.02
N PRO A 66 -6.24 -7.58 4.85
CA PRO A 66 -7.35 -8.52 4.74
C PRO A 66 -6.93 -9.93 5.13
N PRO A 67 -7.84 -10.75 5.69
CA PRO A 67 -7.55 -12.15 5.99
C PRO A 67 -7.16 -12.90 4.72
N GLU A 68 -6.05 -13.65 4.78
CA GLU A 68 -5.62 -14.56 3.72
C GLU A 68 -6.48 -15.83 3.75
N GLU A 69 -7.04 -16.23 2.61
CA GLU A 69 -7.75 -17.50 2.47
C GLU A 69 -6.76 -18.66 2.24
N LEU A 70 -5.68 -18.38 1.55
CA LEU A 70 -4.61 -19.33 1.24
C LEU A 70 -3.30 -18.56 1.05
N LYS A 71 -2.22 -19.07 1.62
CA LYS A 71 -0.88 -18.51 1.40
C LYS A 71 -0.10 -19.39 0.44
N ALA A 72 0.10 -18.93 -0.80
CA ALA A 72 0.81 -19.68 -1.83
C ALA A 72 2.23 -19.15 -2.07
N ASP A 73 2.39 -17.91 -2.51
CA ASP A 73 3.68 -17.35 -2.90
C ASP A 73 3.75 -15.85 -2.58
N PRO A 74 4.76 -15.38 -1.79
CA PRO A 74 4.92 -13.97 -1.48
C PRO A 74 5.51 -13.12 -2.62
N THR A 75 5.88 -13.73 -3.75
CA THR A 75 6.50 -13.01 -4.87
C THR A 75 5.53 -12.00 -5.48
N GLY A 76 5.97 -10.76 -5.62
CA GLY A 76 5.17 -9.69 -6.23
C GLY A 76 4.16 -8.99 -5.30
N VAL A 77 4.05 -9.40 -4.05
CA VAL A 77 3.12 -8.80 -3.06
C VAL A 77 3.37 -7.30 -2.89
N GLY A 78 4.63 -6.88 -2.78
CA GLY A 78 4.99 -5.47 -2.65
C GLY A 78 4.66 -4.65 -3.91
N ASP A 79 4.82 -5.23 -5.09
CA ASP A 79 4.47 -4.59 -6.36
C ASP A 79 2.96 -4.43 -6.52
N ALA A 80 2.18 -5.44 -6.11
CA ALA A 80 0.73 -5.40 -6.11
C ALA A 80 0.21 -4.33 -5.14
N PHE A 81 0.79 -4.23 -3.94
CA PHE A 81 0.46 -3.17 -2.99
C PHE A 81 0.67 -1.79 -3.60
N ARG A 82 1.86 -1.54 -4.17
CA ARG A 82 2.18 -0.26 -4.82
C ARG A 82 1.23 0.05 -5.97
N ALA A 83 0.92 -0.93 -6.81
CA ALA A 83 -0.02 -0.77 -7.92
C ALA A 83 -1.41 -0.34 -7.42
N GLY A 84 -1.94 -1.00 -6.40
CA GLY A 84 -3.24 -0.65 -5.80
C GLY A 84 -3.23 0.72 -5.15
N PHE A 85 -2.17 1.05 -4.43
CA PHE A 85 -2.02 2.37 -3.81
C PHE A 85 -2.00 3.48 -4.86
N LEU A 86 -1.22 3.33 -5.92
CA LEU A 86 -1.11 4.29 -7.02
C LEU A 86 -2.43 4.43 -7.79
N ALA A 87 -3.18 3.34 -7.97
CA ALA A 87 -4.52 3.39 -8.57
C ALA A 87 -5.47 4.25 -7.71
N GLY A 88 -5.45 4.06 -6.39
CA GLY A 88 -6.21 4.87 -5.46
C GLY A 88 -5.87 6.36 -5.54
N LEU A 89 -4.57 6.70 -5.63
CA LEU A 89 -4.13 8.08 -5.84
C LEU A 89 -4.65 8.65 -7.17
N ALA A 90 -4.59 7.87 -8.25
CA ALA A 90 -5.10 8.28 -9.56
C ALA A 90 -6.61 8.50 -9.57
N TRP A 91 -7.34 7.86 -8.65
CA TRP A 91 -8.78 8.07 -8.41
C TRP A 91 -9.07 9.17 -7.39
N GLU A 92 -8.04 9.87 -6.91
CA GLU A 92 -8.17 10.95 -5.92
C GLU A 92 -8.82 10.50 -4.59
N LEU A 93 -8.57 9.25 -4.21
CA LEU A 93 -9.00 8.70 -2.93
C LEU A 93 -8.04 9.11 -1.80
N SER A 94 -8.51 9.03 -0.55
CA SER A 94 -7.68 9.28 0.63
C SER A 94 -6.52 8.28 0.72
N LEU A 95 -5.43 8.65 1.40
CA LEU A 95 -4.29 7.77 1.62
C LEU A 95 -4.67 6.46 2.30
N GLU A 96 -5.64 6.51 3.22
CA GLU A 96 -6.19 5.32 3.86
C GLU A 96 -6.82 4.38 2.83
N ARG A 97 -7.68 4.88 1.94
CA ARG A 97 -8.31 4.08 0.87
C ARG A 97 -7.29 3.55 -0.12
N CYS A 98 -6.28 4.34 -0.47
CA CYS A 98 -5.18 3.88 -1.32
C CYS A 98 -4.45 2.67 -0.71
N ALA A 99 -4.13 2.73 0.59
CA ALA A 99 -3.47 1.64 1.30
C ALA A 99 -4.38 0.40 1.44
N GLN A 100 -5.67 0.58 1.65
CA GLN A 100 -6.65 -0.51 1.70
C GLN A 100 -6.76 -1.25 0.36
N ILE A 101 -6.81 -0.53 -0.76
CA ILE A 101 -6.78 -1.12 -2.11
C ILE A 101 -5.47 -1.88 -2.32
N GLY A 102 -4.35 -1.28 -1.97
CA GLY A 102 -3.03 -1.91 -2.05
C GLY A 102 -2.95 -3.20 -1.23
N SER A 103 -3.45 -3.18 0.01
CA SER A 103 -3.47 -4.35 0.90
C SER A 103 -4.32 -5.49 0.36
N LEU A 104 -5.50 -5.19 -0.20
CA LEU A 104 -6.34 -6.24 -0.78
C LEU A 104 -5.73 -6.83 -2.05
N LEU A 105 -5.15 -6.01 -2.95
CA LEU A 105 -4.44 -6.52 -4.12
C LEU A 105 -3.24 -7.40 -3.73
N ALA A 106 -2.48 -6.99 -2.73
CA ALA A 106 -1.37 -7.77 -2.19
C ALA A 106 -1.85 -9.13 -1.65
N THR A 107 -3.02 -9.17 -1.00
CA THR A 107 -3.64 -10.41 -0.52
C THR A 107 -4.02 -11.34 -1.68
N TYR A 108 -4.61 -10.84 -2.75
CA TYR A 108 -4.87 -11.65 -3.96
C TYR A 108 -3.60 -12.27 -4.53
N VAL A 109 -2.50 -11.51 -4.58
CA VAL A 109 -1.23 -12.02 -5.11
C VAL A 109 -0.64 -13.10 -4.22
N ILE A 110 -0.68 -12.95 -2.90
CA ILE A 110 -0.12 -13.96 -1.97
C ILE A 110 -0.92 -15.27 -1.97
N GLU A 111 -2.20 -15.23 -2.36
CA GLU A 111 -3.09 -16.38 -2.48
C GLU A 111 -2.90 -17.16 -3.78
N THR A 112 -2.16 -16.64 -4.74
CA THR A 112 -1.96 -17.26 -6.06
C THR A 112 -0.56 -17.82 -6.21
N VAL A 113 -0.45 -18.89 -7.03
CA VAL A 113 0.84 -19.45 -7.47
C VAL A 113 1.24 -18.71 -8.75
N GLY A 114 2.25 -17.84 -8.65
CA GLY A 114 2.66 -17.00 -9.78
C GLY A 114 1.98 -15.63 -9.78
N THR A 115 2.70 -14.61 -10.27
CA THR A 115 2.36 -13.19 -10.08
C THR A 115 1.18 -12.69 -10.91
N GLN A 116 0.57 -13.50 -11.77
CA GLN A 116 -0.45 -13.05 -12.73
C GLN A 116 -1.69 -13.95 -12.84
N GLU A 117 -1.81 -14.98 -12.04
CA GLU A 117 -2.93 -15.95 -12.11
C GLU A 117 -4.00 -15.69 -11.03
N TYR A 118 -4.48 -14.47 -10.90
CA TYR A 118 -5.59 -14.16 -10.00
C TYR A 118 -6.78 -13.59 -10.76
N ASP A 119 -7.97 -14.05 -10.38
CA ASP A 119 -9.22 -13.51 -10.91
C ASP A 119 -9.66 -12.31 -10.07
N LEU A 120 -9.50 -11.12 -10.64
CA LEU A 120 -10.00 -9.85 -10.07
C LEU A 120 -11.41 -9.55 -10.59
N ALA A 121 -12.34 -10.48 -10.42
CA ALA A 121 -13.74 -10.15 -10.66
C ALA A 121 -14.15 -8.97 -9.75
N GLN A 122 -14.54 -7.85 -10.36
CA GLN A 122 -14.86 -6.60 -9.66
C GLN A 122 -15.82 -6.81 -8.48
N ARG A 123 -16.84 -7.66 -8.67
CA ARG A 123 -17.83 -7.96 -7.62
C ARG A 123 -17.18 -8.67 -6.42
N HIS A 124 -16.29 -9.61 -6.67
CA HIS A 124 -15.59 -10.33 -5.61
C HIS A 124 -14.62 -9.42 -4.87
N PHE A 125 -13.88 -8.59 -5.59
CA PHE A 125 -13.00 -7.57 -4.99
C PHE A 125 -13.77 -6.64 -4.05
N LEU A 126 -14.88 -6.05 -4.50
CA LEU A 126 -15.67 -5.14 -3.69
C LEU A 126 -16.31 -5.83 -2.48
N SER A 127 -16.76 -7.06 -2.61
CA SER A 127 -17.30 -7.84 -1.48
C SER A 127 -16.23 -8.11 -0.40
N ARG A 128 -15.02 -8.48 -0.78
CA ARG A 128 -13.91 -8.66 0.18
C ARG A 128 -13.48 -7.32 0.79
N PHE A 129 -13.50 -6.26 0.01
CA PHE A 129 -13.18 -4.92 0.47
C PHE A 129 -14.16 -4.45 1.55
N GLU A 130 -15.45 -4.63 1.30
CA GLU A 130 -16.52 -4.33 2.27
C GLU A 130 -16.37 -5.16 3.56
N ALA A 131 -16.14 -6.46 3.42
CA ALA A 131 -15.97 -7.36 4.56
C ALA A 131 -14.78 -6.97 5.46
N THR A 132 -13.74 -6.38 4.89
CA THR A 132 -12.51 -6.01 5.63
C THR A 132 -12.58 -4.58 6.18
N TYR A 133 -13.06 -3.64 5.37
CA TYR A 133 -12.94 -2.20 5.64
C TYR A 133 -14.28 -1.48 5.82
N GLY A 134 -15.40 -2.19 5.62
CA GLY A 134 -16.75 -1.67 5.83
C GLY A 134 -17.41 -1.08 4.58
N ALA A 135 -18.74 -0.92 4.67
CA ALA A 135 -19.58 -0.50 3.56
C ALA A 135 -19.29 0.92 3.05
N GLU A 136 -18.91 1.84 3.94
CA GLU A 136 -18.56 3.21 3.56
C GLU A 136 -17.31 3.23 2.68
N ALA A 137 -16.27 2.49 3.11
CA ALA A 137 -15.02 2.36 2.36
C ALA A 137 -15.24 1.68 1.00
N GLU A 138 -16.07 0.62 0.96
CA GLU A 138 -16.46 -0.05 -0.30
C GLU A 138 -17.15 0.92 -1.25
N ALA A 139 -18.13 1.69 -0.76
CA ALA A 139 -18.90 2.62 -1.60
C ALA A 139 -18.03 3.68 -2.27
N GLU A 140 -17.03 4.23 -1.55
CA GLU A 140 -16.08 5.19 -2.11
C GLU A 140 -15.26 4.58 -3.26
N VAL A 141 -14.76 3.36 -3.07
CA VAL A 141 -13.95 2.64 -4.06
C VAL A 141 -14.82 2.20 -5.24
N ALA A 142 -16.01 1.65 -4.99
CA ALA A 142 -16.96 1.20 -6.00
C ALA A 142 -17.36 2.34 -6.95
N ALA A 143 -17.58 3.55 -6.43
CA ALA A 143 -17.90 4.72 -7.22
C ALA A 143 -16.81 5.06 -8.26
N ARG A 144 -15.55 4.79 -7.93
CA ARG A 144 -14.39 5.04 -8.82
C ARG A 144 -14.19 3.91 -9.84
N ILE A 145 -14.32 2.66 -9.41
CA ILE A 145 -14.15 1.49 -10.29
C ILE A 145 -15.26 1.40 -11.33
N ARG A 146 -16.51 1.73 -10.96
CA ARG A 146 -17.69 1.65 -11.85
C ARG A 146 -17.81 2.80 -12.82
N CYS A 147 -17.05 3.88 -12.64
CA CYS A 147 -17.07 5.02 -13.54
C CYS A 147 -15.93 4.87 -14.56
N PRO A 148 -16.20 4.40 -15.81
CA PRO A 148 -15.18 4.43 -16.85
C PRO A 148 -14.80 5.90 -17.08
N ARG A 149 -13.53 6.20 -17.04
CA ARG A 149 -13.05 7.54 -17.44
C ARG A 149 -13.45 7.80 -18.89
N PRO A 150 -13.88 9.01 -19.22
CA PRO A 150 -14.11 9.39 -20.60
C PRO A 150 -12.82 9.30 -21.43
#